data_32d0c785bf5ecbc10f40f0d25bf8203c
#
_entry.id   32d0c785bf5ecbc10f40f0d25bf8203c
#
_cell.length_a   1.000
_cell.length_b   1.000
_cell.length_c   1.000
_cell.angle_alpha   90.00
_cell.angle_beta   90.00
_cell.angle_gamma   90.00
#
_symmetry.space_group_name_H-M   'P 1'
#
loop_
_entity.id
_entity.type
_entity.pdbx_description
1 polymer ?
#
loop_
_entity_poly.entity_id
_entity_poly.type
_entity_poly.pdbx_seq_one_letter_code
_entity_poly.pdbx_strand_id
1 'polypeptide(L)'
;FFLFVLLVSCDKDFNSLDSDVIGNDHFDLENWEVQNLIAYTGKTGAVQSNNLPLNALGIYNNPKFGLTKAHFVTQVELGNENPSFGYNPVVDSVYLYVPYFSELKSTETSGERIYELDSIYGDVEVGKFRLKVYENRYFLRDFDPEDNLQSAQKYFSDEKNLIDPFKGAELLNNSTNVAQNDQFYFSKKELYIYKTNNAGLYVDSNGEVLSDQNNPALRVIKERKTPGMWLDLKNSFFQEKILDAASSGNLFNNNIFKNYFRGFLFEVEEIVPNQGAMAILDFSKAELKIIYKSSVEPTTENPNPAITRKEFSLRMGYNASNLRNNCVNFLQHTPSVDYEGGLSNSDATVGSDRLFVKGGDNGSVAYID
;
A
#
# COMPACT_ATOMS: atom_id res chain seq x y z
N PHE A 1 73.38 25.73 -24.28
CA PHE A 1 72.90 24.45 -24.94
C PHE A 1 71.54 24.14 -24.43
N PHE A 2 70.54 24.51 -25.23
CA PHE A 2 69.12 24.23 -24.92
C PHE A 2 68.72 22.99 -25.68
N LEU A 3 68.40 21.90 -24.96
CA LEU A 3 67.88 20.66 -25.54
C LEU A 3 66.36 20.73 -25.57
N PHE A 4 65.79 20.92 -26.76
CA PHE A 4 64.35 20.92 -27.00
C PHE A 4 63.89 19.47 -27.23
N VAL A 5 63.20 18.90 -26.27
CA VAL A 5 62.60 17.56 -26.42
C VAL A 5 61.20 17.74 -27.01
N LEU A 6 61.04 17.39 -28.26
CA LEU A 6 59.72 17.31 -28.92
C LEU A 6 59.03 16.05 -28.44
N LEU A 7 57.97 16.25 -27.61
CA LEU A 7 56.98 15.20 -27.34
C LEU A 7 56.03 15.10 -28.54
N VAL A 8 56.26 14.09 -29.36
CA VAL A 8 55.29 13.69 -30.37
C VAL A 8 54.25 12.81 -29.68
N SER A 9 53.08 13.39 -29.37
CA SER A 9 51.90 12.64 -28.97
C SER A 9 51.38 11.89 -30.17
N CYS A 10 51.53 10.59 -30.19
CA CYS A 10 50.80 9.73 -31.13
C CYS A 10 49.37 9.67 -30.67
N ASP A 11 48.53 10.49 -31.24
CA ASP A 11 47.07 10.33 -31.22
C ASP A 11 46.72 9.20 -32.20
N LYS A 12 46.77 7.97 -31.70
CA LYS A 12 46.19 6.84 -32.45
C LYS A 12 44.76 6.69 -32.03
N ASP A 13 43.88 7.06 -32.93
CA ASP A 13 42.46 6.72 -32.89
C ASP A 13 42.29 5.26 -32.44
N PHE A 14 41.67 5.09 -31.26
CA PHE A 14 41.34 3.77 -30.71
C PHE A 14 40.32 3.03 -31.56
N ASN A 15 39.73 3.70 -32.57
CA ASN A 15 38.76 3.15 -33.50
C ASN A 15 39.36 2.46 -34.70
N SER A 16 40.69 2.46 -34.90
CA SER A 16 41.33 1.79 -36.01
C SER A 16 41.98 0.45 -35.64
N LEU A 17 41.77 -0.04 -34.42
CA LEU A 17 42.29 -1.33 -33.95
C LEU A 17 41.41 -2.54 -34.34
N ASP A 18 40.25 -2.28 -34.92
CA ASP A 18 39.25 -3.34 -35.14
C ASP A 18 39.28 -4.01 -36.51
N SER A 19 39.96 -3.46 -37.50
CA SER A 19 39.87 -4.08 -38.85
C SER A 19 41.03 -4.99 -39.21
N ASP A 20 42.19 -4.89 -38.51
CA ASP A 20 43.39 -5.62 -38.96
C ASP A 20 43.87 -6.72 -37.99
N VAL A 21 43.32 -6.79 -36.76
CA VAL A 21 43.70 -7.83 -35.77
C VAL A 21 42.77 -9.04 -35.82
N ILE A 22 41.57 -8.86 -36.32
CA ILE A 22 40.64 -9.95 -36.58
C ILE A 22 40.54 -10.03 -38.09
N GLY A 23 41.34 -10.93 -38.69
CA GLY A 23 41.28 -11.15 -40.12
C GLY A 23 39.85 -11.43 -40.58
N ASN A 24 39.55 -11.09 -41.85
CA ASN A 24 38.21 -11.26 -42.47
C ASN A 24 37.64 -12.68 -42.40
N ASP A 25 38.35 -13.62 -41.80
CA ASP A 25 38.00 -15.03 -41.74
C ASP A 25 37.53 -15.51 -40.35
N HIS A 26 37.34 -14.62 -39.35
CA HIS A 26 37.02 -15.07 -37.99
C HIS A 26 35.57 -14.90 -37.56
N PHE A 27 34.75 -14.21 -38.33
CA PHE A 27 33.31 -14.19 -38.14
C PHE A 27 32.66 -14.41 -39.53
N ASP A 28 32.47 -15.65 -39.89
CA ASP A 28 31.46 -16.02 -40.87
C ASP A 28 30.10 -15.64 -40.24
N LEU A 29 29.76 -14.36 -40.29
CA LEU A 29 28.39 -13.91 -40.09
C LEU A 29 27.59 -14.34 -41.31
N GLU A 30 27.21 -15.62 -41.32
CA GLU A 30 26.20 -16.08 -42.26
C GLU A 30 24.92 -15.30 -41.95
N ASN A 31 24.45 -14.52 -42.93
CA ASN A 31 23.10 -13.98 -42.87
C ASN A 31 22.13 -15.14 -43.00
N TRP A 32 21.66 -15.65 -41.85
CA TRP A 32 20.57 -16.59 -41.82
C TRP A 32 19.29 -15.82 -42.10
N GLU A 33 18.71 -15.96 -43.28
CA GLU A 33 17.33 -15.58 -43.53
C GLU A 33 16.46 -16.56 -42.78
N VAL A 34 15.90 -16.11 -41.62
CA VAL A 34 14.90 -16.88 -40.92
C VAL A 34 13.63 -16.85 -41.75
N GLN A 35 13.31 -17.97 -42.39
CA GLN A 35 12.06 -18.16 -43.11
C GLN A 35 11.02 -18.69 -42.14
N ASN A 36 9.81 -18.14 -42.18
CA ASN A 36 8.66 -18.51 -41.35
C ASN A 36 8.80 -18.21 -39.84
N LEU A 37 9.31 -17.01 -39.50
CA LEU A 37 9.27 -16.52 -38.14
C LEU A 37 7.80 -16.35 -37.72
N ILE A 38 7.38 -17.06 -36.69
CA ILE A 38 6.03 -16.97 -36.10
C ILE A 38 6.14 -16.24 -34.79
N ALA A 39 5.43 -15.15 -34.65
CA ALA A 39 5.36 -14.41 -33.41
C ALA A 39 3.91 -14.33 -32.90
N TYR A 40 3.68 -14.68 -31.64
CA TYR A 40 2.36 -14.71 -31.04
C TYR A 40 2.37 -14.29 -29.57
N THR A 41 1.21 -13.98 -29.02
CA THR A 41 1.04 -13.58 -27.62
C THR A 41 0.42 -14.71 -26.82
N GLY A 42 1.01 -15.04 -25.66
CA GLY A 42 0.43 -15.97 -24.71
C GLY A 42 0.05 -15.29 -23.39
N LYS A 43 -1.04 -15.75 -22.75
CA LYS A 43 -1.48 -15.27 -21.43
C LYS A 43 -0.62 -15.87 -20.32
N THR A 44 -0.32 -15.08 -19.27
CA THR A 44 0.41 -15.57 -18.09
C THR A 44 -0.51 -16.00 -16.94
N GLY A 45 -1.76 -15.52 -16.91
CA GLY A 45 -2.71 -15.81 -15.84
C GLY A 45 -2.44 -15.03 -14.54
N ALA A 46 -2.98 -15.56 -13.44
CA ALA A 46 -2.79 -15.01 -12.11
C ALA A 46 -1.34 -15.10 -11.64
N VAL A 47 -0.90 -14.15 -10.82
CA VAL A 47 0.44 -14.11 -10.26
C VAL A 47 0.41 -14.26 -8.75
N GLN A 48 1.44 -14.86 -8.16
CA GLN A 48 1.58 -14.88 -6.71
C GLN A 48 1.71 -13.45 -6.19
N SER A 49 0.85 -13.06 -5.27
CA SER A 49 0.72 -11.66 -4.80
C SER A 49 0.68 -11.52 -3.28
N ASN A 50 1.02 -12.58 -2.54
CA ASN A 50 1.14 -12.50 -1.09
C ASN A 50 2.53 -12.03 -0.66
N ASN A 51 2.56 -11.37 0.50
CA ASN A 51 3.76 -10.97 1.22
C ASN A 51 4.71 -10.10 0.37
N LEU A 52 4.13 -9.27 -0.49
CA LEU A 52 4.88 -8.26 -1.23
C LEU A 52 5.19 -7.07 -0.30
N PRO A 53 6.39 -6.48 -0.38
CA PRO A 53 6.75 -5.31 0.42
C PRO A 53 5.95 -4.06 0.04
N LEU A 54 5.49 -4.00 -1.21
CA LEU A 54 4.68 -2.92 -1.76
C LEU A 54 3.41 -3.51 -2.36
N ASN A 55 2.27 -2.86 -2.12
CA ASN A 55 0.98 -3.35 -2.54
C ASN A 55 0.18 -2.25 -3.25
N ALA A 56 -0.51 -2.62 -4.32
CA ALA A 56 -1.41 -1.72 -5.03
C ALA A 56 -2.73 -1.55 -4.28
N LEU A 57 -3.27 -0.33 -4.27
CA LEU A 57 -4.63 -0.04 -3.80
C LEU A 57 -5.25 1.03 -4.69
N GLY A 58 -6.46 0.77 -5.19
CA GLY A 58 -7.18 1.72 -6.04
C GLY A 58 -7.61 1.13 -7.37
N ILE A 59 -7.87 1.99 -8.33
CA ILE A 59 -8.44 1.65 -9.63
C ILE A 59 -7.61 2.32 -10.73
N TYR A 60 -7.13 1.54 -11.68
CA TYR A 60 -6.39 2.06 -12.81
C TYR A 60 -6.95 1.56 -14.13
N ASN A 61 -7.40 2.49 -14.96
CA ASN A 61 -7.82 2.20 -16.33
C ASN A 61 -6.67 2.50 -17.29
N ASN A 62 -5.99 1.44 -17.74
CA ASN A 62 -4.98 1.56 -18.77
C ASN A 62 -5.64 1.61 -20.16
N PRO A 63 -5.39 2.66 -20.99
CA PRO A 63 -6.04 2.79 -22.28
C PRO A 63 -5.80 1.64 -23.26
N LYS A 64 -4.71 0.87 -23.08
CA LYS A 64 -4.35 -0.24 -23.94
C LYS A 64 -4.76 -1.60 -23.36
N PHE A 65 -4.58 -1.78 -22.06
CA PHE A 65 -4.77 -3.09 -21.43
C PHE A 65 -6.10 -3.24 -20.70
N GLY A 66 -6.76 -2.13 -20.34
CA GLY A 66 -8.05 -2.16 -19.65
C GLY A 66 -7.99 -1.79 -18.18
N LEU A 67 -9.07 -2.07 -17.45
CA LEU A 67 -9.31 -1.67 -16.08
C LEU A 67 -8.75 -2.70 -15.10
N THR A 68 -8.01 -2.23 -14.09
CA THR A 68 -7.58 -3.04 -12.96
C THR A 68 -8.05 -2.42 -11.65
N LYS A 69 -8.71 -3.22 -10.80
CA LYS A 69 -9.05 -2.87 -9.41
C LYS A 69 -8.13 -3.64 -8.49
N ALA A 70 -7.41 -2.92 -7.63
CA ALA A 70 -6.50 -3.51 -6.65
C ALA A 70 -7.11 -3.42 -5.26
N HIS A 71 -7.37 -4.58 -4.66
CA HIS A 71 -7.82 -4.77 -3.29
C HIS A 71 -6.67 -5.30 -2.44
N PHE A 72 -6.72 -5.07 -1.15
CA PHE A 72 -5.64 -5.48 -0.25
C PHE A 72 -6.19 -6.10 1.03
N VAL A 73 -5.64 -7.24 1.42
CA VAL A 73 -5.91 -7.87 2.71
C VAL A 73 -4.62 -8.01 3.51
N THR A 74 -4.67 -7.75 4.80
CA THR A 74 -3.50 -7.87 5.67
C THR A 74 -3.90 -8.31 7.07
N GLN A 75 -3.08 -9.13 7.68
CA GLN A 75 -3.10 -9.38 9.12
C GLN A 75 -2.68 -8.12 9.89
N VAL A 76 -2.93 -8.12 11.19
CA VAL A 76 -2.46 -7.11 12.15
C VAL A 76 -1.80 -7.75 13.34
N GLU A 77 -0.88 -7.01 13.95
CA GLU A 77 -0.20 -7.38 15.20
C GLU A 77 -0.34 -6.26 16.23
N LEU A 78 -0.30 -6.66 17.48
CA LEU A 78 -0.18 -5.75 18.61
C LEU A 78 1.17 -5.02 18.56
N GLY A 79 1.18 -3.72 18.77
CA GLY A 79 2.41 -2.96 18.93
C GLY A 79 3.19 -3.38 20.17
N ASN A 80 2.46 -3.65 21.26
CA ASN A 80 2.95 -4.24 22.48
C ASN A 80 2.03 -5.40 22.89
N GLU A 81 2.60 -6.55 23.17
CA GLU A 81 1.89 -7.74 23.62
C GLU A 81 1.43 -7.60 25.08
N ASN A 82 0.35 -8.29 25.45
CA ASN A 82 -0.24 -8.28 26.78
C ASN A 82 -0.44 -6.85 27.35
N PRO A 83 -1.13 -5.95 26.62
CA PRO A 83 -1.27 -4.57 27.00
C PRO A 83 -2.21 -4.41 28.22
N SER A 84 -1.90 -3.43 29.06
CA SER A 84 -2.84 -2.92 30.08
C SER A 84 -3.31 -1.52 29.68
N PHE A 85 -4.61 -1.32 29.62
CA PHE A 85 -5.20 -0.03 29.24
C PHE A 85 -5.58 0.84 30.45
N GLY A 86 -5.42 0.34 31.67
CA GLY A 86 -5.81 1.05 32.89
C GLY A 86 -7.27 0.82 33.28
N TYR A 87 -7.79 1.69 34.14
CA TYR A 87 -9.15 1.59 34.66
C TYR A 87 -10.13 2.33 33.76
N ASN A 88 -11.28 1.68 33.44
CA ASN A 88 -12.32 2.18 32.54
C ASN A 88 -11.80 2.82 31.25
N PRO A 89 -11.04 2.07 30.41
CA PRO A 89 -10.50 2.61 29.20
C PRO A 89 -11.62 2.86 28.16
N VAL A 90 -11.62 4.05 27.55
CA VAL A 90 -12.59 4.44 26.52
C VAL A 90 -11.87 4.97 25.31
N VAL A 91 -12.17 4.41 24.13
CA VAL A 91 -11.61 4.88 22.84
C VAL A 91 -12.10 6.30 22.57
N ASP A 92 -11.18 7.21 22.30
CA ASP A 92 -11.43 8.59 21.93
C ASP A 92 -11.49 8.76 20.41
N SER A 93 -10.48 8.19 19.71
CA SER A 93 -10.42 8.16 18.26
C SER A 93 -9.51 7.03 17.80
N VAL A 94 -9.74 6.54 16.57
CA VAL A 94 -8.87 5.57 15.91
C VAL A 94 -8.59 6.06 14.50
N TYR A 95 -7.32 6.06 14.12
CA TYR A 95 -6.97 6.40 12.76
C TYR A 95 -5.95 5.44 12.17
N LEU A 96 -6.03 5.30 10.86
CA LEU A 96 -5.04 4.65 10.02
C LEU A 96 -4.42 5.71 9.11
N TYR A 97 -3.10 5.86 9.19
CA TYR A 97 -2.32 6.67 8.27
C TYR A 97 -1.35 5.78 7.51
N VAL A 98 -1.37 5.84 6.17
CA VAL A 98 -0.41 5.16 5.29
C VAL A 98 0.25 6.20 4.40
N PRO A 99 1.56 6.47 4.55
CA PRO A 99 2.24 7.48 3.75
C PRO A 99 2.28 7.08 2.27
N TYR A 100 2.10 8.05 1.39
CA TYR A 100 2.39 7.89 -0.05
C TYR A 100 3.89 8.08 -0.30
N PHE A 101 4.36 7.51 -1.39
CA PHE A 101 5.62 7.93 -1.96
C PHE A 101 5.45 9.37 -2.47
N SER A 102 6.21 10.29 -1.91
CA SER A 102 6.10 11.71 -2.22
C SER A 102 7.44 12.44 -2.02
N GLU A 103 7.66 13.47 -2.80
CA GLU A 103 8.83 14.34 -2.72
C GLU A 103 8.42 15.76 -2.33
N LEU A 104 9.11 16.34 -1.36
CA LEU A 104 8.93 17.75 -1.00
C LEU A 104 9.58 18.64 -2.07
N LYS A 105 8.79 19.44 -2.78
CA LYS A 105 9.26 20.34 -3.84
C LYS A 105 9.61 21.73 -3.33
N SER A 106 8.78 22.29 -2.46
CA SER A 106 9.01 23.63 -1.89
C SER A 106 8.29 23.80 -0.54
N THR A 107 8.69 24.85 0.16
CA THR A 107 7.95 25.34 1.33
C THR A 107 7.61 26.81 1.08
N GLU A 108 6.33 27.12 1.11
CA GLU A 108 5.80 28.47 0.93
C GLU A 108 6.18 29.39 2.11
N THR A 109 6.12 30.68 1.92
CA THR A 109 6.34 31.67 3.00
C THR A 109 5.34 31.53 4.16
N SER A 110 4.17 31.00 3.89
CA SER A 110 3.15 30.62 4.90
C SER A 110 3.56 29.41 5.75
N GLY A 111 4.64 28.70 5.36
CA GLY A 111 5.05 27.44 5.97
C GLY A 111 4.31 26.22 5.43
N GLU A 112 3.44 26.37 4.43
CA GLU A 112 2.82 25.25 3.71
C GLU A 112 3.87 24.51 2.88
N ARG A 113 3.86 23.18 2.92
CA ARG A 113 4.78 22.32 2.17
C ARG A 113 4.08 21.77 0.94
N ILE A 114 4.71 21.93 -0.21
CA ILE A 114 4.20 21.48 -1.50
C ILE A 114 4.91 20.17 -1.86
N TYR A 115 4.11 19.13 -2.07
CA TYR A 115 4.59 17.81 -2.42
C TYR A 115 4.19 17.41 -3.83
N GLU A 116 5.00 16.59 -4.45
CA GLU A 116 4.66 15.81 -5.63
C GLU A 116 4.52 14.34 -5.22
N LEU A 117 3.45 13.69 -5.71
CA LEU A 117 3.20 12.27 -5.44
C LEU A 117 3.92 11.41 -6.47
N ASP A 118 4.47 10.29 -6.01
CA ASP A 118 5.09 9.27 -6.83
C ASP A 118 4.33 7.94 -6.68
N SER A 119 4.52 7.05 -7.66
CA SER A 119 3.94 5.69 -7.67
C SER A 119 2.41 5.67 -7.59
N ILE A 120 1.76 6.69 -8.18
CA ILE A 120 0.32 6.78 -8.35
C ILE A 120 -0.01 6.84 -9.83
N TYR A 121 -0.89 5.97 -10.29
CA TYR A 121 -1.30 5.78 -11.68
C TYR A 121 -2.75 6.22 -11.86
N GLY A 122 -3.07 6.80 -13.02
CA GLY A 122 -4.40 7.33 -13.31
C GLY A 122 -4.52 8.81 -12.98
N ASP A 123 -5.73 9.31 -12.85
CA ASP A 123 -5.99 10.73 -12.60
C ASP A 123 -6.07 11.00 -11.09
N VAL A 124 -5.01 11.57 -10.55
CA VAL A 124 -4.87 11.85 -9.11
C VAL A 124 -5.89 12.89 -8.62
N GLU A 125 -6.29 13.82 -9.48
CA GLU A 125 -7.15 14.95 -9.08
C GLU A 125 -8.64 14.61 -9.16
N VAL A 126 -9.05 13.85 -10.18
CA VAL A 126 -10.46 13.51 -10.44
C VAL A 126 -10.77 12.02 -10.28
N GLY A 127 -9.75 11.18 -10.18
CA GLY A 127 -9.86 9.71 -10.09
C GLY A 127 -10.39 9.21 -8.74
N LYS A 128 -11.56 9.71 -8.33
CA LYS A 128 -12.20 9.29 -7.08
C LYS A 128 -12.81 7.90 -7.19
N PHE A 129 -12.72 7.14 -6.10
CA PHE A 129 -13.35 5.83 -5.97
C PHE A 129 -13.88 5.62 -4.55
N ARG A 130 -14.72 4.60 -4.35
CA ARG A 130 -15.12 4.19 -3.00
C ARG A 130 -14.05 3.30 -2.42
N LEU A 131 -13.55 3.68 -1.25
CA LEU A 131 -12.64 2.88 -0.43
C LEU A 131 -13.40 2.36 0.78
N LYS A 132 -13.47 1.03 0.92
CA LYS A 132 -14.16 0.36 2.01
C LYS A 132 -13.17 -0.50 2.79
N VAL A 133 -13.18 -0.36 4.11
CA VAL A 133 -12.35 -1.15 5.03
C VAL A 133 -13.25 -1.99 5.89
N TYR A 134 -13.01 -3.31 5.89
CA TYR A 134 -13.74 -4.29 6.68
C TYR A 134 -12.79 -5.09 7.57
N GLU A 135 -13.32 -5.67 8.64
CA GLU A 135 -12.62 -6.77 9.33
C GLU A 135 -12.46 -7.93 8.35
N ASN A 136 -11.24 -8.43 8.22
CA ASN A 136 -10.99 -9.72 7.59
C ASN A 136 -11.10 -10.83 8.64
N ARG A 137 -11.90 -11.87 8.37
CA ARG A 137 -12.07 -13.04 9.22
C ARG A 137 -11.48 -14.31 8.62
N TYR A 138 -10.84 -14.21 7.45
CA TYR A 138 -10.06 -15.30 6.87
C TYR A 138 -8.67 -15.31 7.51
N PHE A 139 -8.22 -16.49 7.93
CA PHE A 139 -6.87 -16.65 8.48
C PHE A 139 -5.86 -16.84 7.36
N LEU A 140 -5.04 -15.84 7.10
CA LEU A 140 -3.91 -15.95 6.18
C LEU A 140 -2.83 -16.84 6.82
N ARG A 141 -2.57 -17.98 6.20
CA ARG A 141 -1.65 -18.99 6.73
C ARG A 141 -0.20 -18.62 6.41
N ASP A 142 0.70 -19.02 7.29
CA ASP A 142 2.15 -18.91 7.08
C ASP A 142 2.67 -20.05 6.20
N PHE A 143 2.10 -21.26 6.37
CA PHE A 143 2.54 -22.49 5.71
C PHE A 143 1.40 -23.18 4.99
N ASP A 144 1.75 -23.87 3.91
CA ASP A 144 0.82 -24.65 3.10
C ASP A 144 0.50 -25.98 3.80
N PRO A 145 -0.77 -26.27 4.13
CA PRO A 145 -1.17 -27.54 4.73
C PRO A 145 -1.13 -28.73 3.74
N GLU A 146 -1.16 -28.45 2.42
CA GLU A 146 -1.19 -29.52 1.41
C GLU A 146 0.17 -30.21 1.24
N ASP A 147 1.26 -29.55 1.59
CA ASP A 147 2.61 -30.13 1.59
C ASP A 147 3.16 -30.48 2.98
N ASN A 148 2.28 -30.72 3.95
CA ASN A 148 2.63 -30.98 5.35
C ASN A 148 3.35 -29.80 6.01
N LEU A 149 3.03 -28.57 5.67
CA LEU A 149 3.60 -27.33 6.22
C LEU A 149 5.11 -27.14 5.94
N GLN A 150 5.61 -27.69 4.84
CA GLN A 150 7.03 -27.58 4.47
C GLN A 150 7.33 -26.33 3.66
N SER A 151 6.36 -25.84 2.89
CA SER A 151 6.49 -24.61 2.11
C SER A 151 5.64 -23.46 2.68
N ALA A 152 5.99 -22.23 2.31
CA ALA A 152 5.18 -21.06 2.61
C ALA A 152 3.87 -21.10 1.81
N GLN A 153 2.76 -20.72 2.47
CA GLN A 153 1.48 -20.59 1.79
C GLN A 153 1.58 -19.55 0.69
N LYS A 154 1.13 -19.92 -0.51
CA LYS A 154 1.00 -19.02 -1.64
C LYS A 154 -0.44 -18.55 -1.77
N TYR A 155 -0.61 -17.29 -2.11
CA TYR A 155 -1.88 -16.70 -2.52
C TYR A 155 -1.69 -15.95 -3.82
N PHE A 156 -2.70 -16.02 -4.71
CA PHE A 156 -2.64 -15.45 -6.04
C PHE A 156 -3.56 -14.23 -6.17
N SER A 157 -3.26 -13.43 -7.17
CA SER A 157 -3.92 -12.14 -7.42
C SER A 157 -5.43 -12.25 -7.70
N ASP A 158 -5.91 -13.38 -8.19
CA ASP A 158 -7.32 -13.64 -8.54
C ASP A 158 -8.12 -14.35 -7.43
N GLU A 159 -7.50 -14.66 -6.29
CA GLU A 159 -8.10 -15.45 -5.20
C GLU A 159 -8.93 -14.62 -4.20
N LYS A 160 -9.41 -13.45 -4.58
CA LYS A 160 -10.27 -12.63 -3.70
C LYS A 160 -11.52 -13.38 -3.21
N ASN A 161 -12.03 -14.27 -4.03
CA ASN A 161 -13.18 -15.14 -3.71
C ASN A 161 -12.96 -16.04 -2.48
N LEU A 162 -11.72 -16.34 -2.11
CA LEU A 162 -11.41 -17.07 -0.87
C LEU A 162 -11.66 -16.22 0.37
N ILE A 163 -11.50 -14.90 0.24
CA ILE A 163 -11.61 -13.94 1.35
C ILE A 163 -13.03 -13.41 1.51
N ASP A 164 -13.73 -13.18 0.41
CA ASP A 164 -15.05 -12.53 0.40
C ASP A 164 -16.09 -13.16 1.35
N PRO A 165 -16.19 -14.48 1.52
CA PRO A 165 -17.11 -15.10 2.48
C PRO A 165 -16.79 -14.78 3.94
N PHE A 166 -15.57 -14.35 4.23
CA PHE A 166 -15.07 -14.05 5.57
C PHE A 166 -14.99 -12.53 5.84
N LYS A 167 -15.52 -11.72 4.95
CA LYS A 167 -15.61 -10.28 5.14
C LYS A 167 -16.56 -9.95 6.29
N GLY A 168 -16.11 -9.10 7.23
CA GLY A 168 -16.98 -8.56 8.28
C GLY A 168 -18.13 -7.76 7.69
N ALA A 169 -19.29 -7.78 8.36
CA ALA A 169 -20.48 -7.07 7.89
C ALA A 169 -20.42 -5.56 8.05
N GLU A 170 -19.53 -5.07 8.92
CA GLU A 170 -19.45 -3.67 9.32
C GLU A 170 -18.37 -2.92 8.58
N LEU A 171 -18.73 -1.73 8.05
CA LEU A 171 -17.78 -0.80 7.45
C LEU A 171 -17.01 -0.07 8.58
N LEU A 172 -15.67 -0.18 8.57
CA LEU A 172 -14.82 0.38 9.61
C LEU A 172 -14.40 1.83 9.34
N ASN A 173 -14.26 2.25 8.08
CA ASN A 173 -13.96 3.63 7.70
C ASN A 173 -15.25 4.42 7.41
N ASN A 174 -16.12 4.50 8.41
CA ASN A 174 -17.45 5.10 8.33
C ASN A 174 -17.47 6.61 8.68
N SER A 175 -16.36 7.30 8.50
CA SER A 175 -16.24 8.74 8.73
C SER A 175 -17.29 9.54 7.93
N THR A 176 -17.77 10.64 8.50
CA THR A 176 -18.62 11.61 7.77
C THR A 176 -17.83 12.37 6.70
N ASN A 177 -16.52 12.35 6.75
CA ASN A 177 -15.67 12.87 5.70
C ASN A 177 -15.62 11.89 4.50
N VAL A 178 -16.43 12.17 3.49
CA VAL A 178 -16.56 11.30 2.30
C VAL A 178 -15.25 11.09 1.53
N ALA A 179 -14.24 11.95 1.72
CA ALA A 179 -12.90 11.76 1.15
C ALA A 179 -12.12 10.61 1.80
N GLN A 180 -12.63 10.03 2.87
CA GLN A 180 -12.04 8.86 3.53
C GLN A 180 -12.75 7.54 3.17
N ASN A 181 -13.84 7.60 2.38
CA ASN A 181 -14.66 6.43 2.03
C ASN A 181 -15.32 6.57 0.65
N ASP A 182 -16.52 7.17 0.56
CA ASP A 182 -17.35 7.16 -0.66
C ASP A 182 -16.77 7.97 -1.83
N GLN A 183 -15.89 8.92 -1.57
CA GLN A 183 -15.22 9.75 -2.57
C GLN A 183 -13.72 9.86 -2.28
N PHE A 184 -13.09 8.73 -1.95
CA PHE A 184 -11.66 8.70 -1.68
C PHE A 184 -10.85 9.09 -2.92
N TYR A 185 -9.76 9.83 -2.69
CA TYR A 185 -8.76 10.19 -3.70
C TYR A 185 -7.38 10.37 -3.04
N PHE A 186 -6.32 10.27 -3.82
CA PHE A 186 -4.95 10.47 -3.35
C PHE A 186 -4.61 11.96 -3.31
N SER A 187 -4.55 12.54 -2.12
CA SER A 187 -4.25 13.97 -1.93
C SER A 187 -2.76 14.21 -1.75
N LYS A 188 -2.23 15.21 -2.45
CA LYS A 188 -0.84 15.68 -2.30
C LYS A 188 -0.61 16.61 -1.11
N LYS A 189 -1.67 16.90 -0.32
CA LYS A 189 -1.58 17.77 0.84
C LYS A 189 -0.95 17.04 2.02
N GLU A 190 -0.08 17.76 2.75
CA GLU A 190 0.39 17.28 4.04
C GLU A 190 -0.77 17.18 5.05
N LEU A 191 -0.59 16.32 6.05
CA LEU A 191 -1.59 16.10 7.09
C LEU A 191 -1.07 16.63 8.42
N TYR A 192 -1.98 17.12 9.25
CA TYR A 192 -1.63 17.72 10.54
C TYR A 192 -2.26 16.97 11.69
N ILE A 193 -1.44 16.63 12.68
CA ILE A 193 -1.91 16.23 14.00
C ILE A 193 -1.80 17.47 14.89
N TYR A 194 -2.90 17.87 15.51
CA TYR A 194 -2.96 19.06 16.34
C TYR A 194 -2.76 18.74 17.83
N LYS A 195 -2.28 19.72 18.58
CA LYS A 195 -2.16 19.60 20.04
C LYS A 195 -3.54 19.54 20.69
N THR A 196 -3.70 18.59 21.60
CA THR A 196 -4.92 18.42 22.43
C THR A 196 -4.53 18.17 23.88
N ASN A 197 -5.43 18.50 24.80
CA ASN A 197 -5.32 18.14 26.22
C ASN A 197 -5.81 16.70 26.48
N ASN A 198 -5.82 16.28 27.76
CA ASN A 198 -6.31 14.96 28.17
C ASN A 198 -7.81 14.73 27.93
N ALA A 199 -8.60 15.80 27.81
CA ALA A 199 -9.99 15.69 27.41
C ALA A 199 -10.20 15.54 25.90
N GLY A 200 -9.13 15.69 25.09
CA GLY A 200 -9.17 15.64 23.63
C GLY A 200 -9.53 16.99 22.98
N LEU A 201 -9.61 18.07 23.76
CA LEU A 201 -9.89 19.41 23.26
C LEU A 201 -8.61 20.04 22.70
N TYR A 202 -8.73 20.75 21.58
CA TYR A 202 -7.63 21.51 21.00
C TYR A 202 -7.17 22.62 21.93
N VAL A 203 -5.85 22.81 21.98
CA VAL A 203 -5.21 23.79 22.84
C VAL A 203 -4.30 24.73 22.05
N ASP A 204 -4.05 25.89 22.59
CA ASP A 204 -3.10 26.88 22.08
C ASP A 204 -1.63 26.49 22.39
N SER A 205 -0.68 27.39 22.10
CA SER A 205 0.74 27.17 22.39
C SER A 205 1.06 27.06 23.88
N ASN A 206 0.23 27.65 24.74
CA ASN A 206 0.37 27.66 26.20
C ASN A 206 -0.30 26.44 26.86
N GLY A 207 -1.08 25.65 26.09
CA GLY A 207 -1.86 24.53 26.62
C GLY A 207 -3.27 24.90 27.07
N GLU A 208 -3.71 26.16 26.85
CA GLU A 208 -5.06 26.60 27.16
C GLU A 208 -6.04 26.11 26.09
N VAL A 209 -7.25 25.73 26.54
CA VAL A 209 -8.31 25.22 25.65
C VAL A 209 -8.77 26.33 24.71
N LEU A 210 -8.80 26.05 23.40
CA LEU A 210 -9.28 27.00 22.41
C LEU A 210 -10.75 27.34 22.64
N SER A 211 -11.09 28.62 22.56
CA SER A 211 -12.47 29.12 22.68
C SER A 211 -13.38 28.63 21.55
N ASP A 212 -12.81 28.44 20.36
CA ASP A 212 -13.48 27.84 19.17
C ASP A 212 -12.76 26.58 18.72
N GLN A 213 -13.29 25.43 19.10
CA GLN A 213 -12.76 24.11 18.75
C GLN A 213 -12.91 23.78 17.25
N ASN A 214 -13.83 24.46 16.57
CA ASN A 214 -14.13 24.19 15.15
C ASN A 214 -13.26 25.01 14.20
N ASN A 215 -12.55 26.04 14.70
CA ASN A 215 -11.70 26.88 13.87
C ASN A 215 -10.29 26.27 13.68
N PRO A 216 -9.98 25.69 12.51
CA PRO A 216 -8.69 25.05 12.28
C PRO A 216 -7.51 26.03 12.29
N ALA A 217 -7.74 27.32 12.03
CA ALA A 217 -6.70 28.34 12.01
C ALA A 217 -6.12 28.65 13.41
N LEU A 218 -6.85 28.33 14.48
CA LEU A 218 -6.41 28.51 15.87
C LEU A 218 -5.62 27.30 16.39
N ARG A 219 -5.69 26.16 15.72
CA ARG A 219 -5.11 24.90 16.18
C ARG A 219 -3.59 24.91 16.06
N VAL A 220 -2.90 24.48 17.09
CA VAL A 220 -1.46 24.35 17.10
C VAL A 220 -1.05 22.97 16.54
N ILE A 221 -0.22 22.96 15.52
CA ILE A 221 0.28 21.73 14.92
C ILE A 221 1.23 21.05 15.92
N LYS A 222 0.93 19.82 16.30
CA LYS A 222 1.80 18.94 17.10
C LYS A 222 2.80 18.21 16.18
N GLU A 223 2.31 17.70 15.06
CA GLU A 223 3.09 16.91 14.13
C GLU A 223 2.61 17.15 12.69
N ARG A 224 3.55 17.19 11.75
CA ARG A 224 3.29 17.25 10.30
C ARG A 224 3.59 15.88 9.71
N LYS A 225 2.63 15.33 8.99
CA LYS A 225 2.76 14.09 8.22
C LYS A 225 2.89 14.42 6.74
N THR A 226 3.70 13.66 6.01
CA THR A 226 3.72 13.71 4.55
C THR A 226 2.36 13.35 3.97
N PRO A 227 2.07 13.65 2.69
CA PRO A 227 0.86 13.16 2.04
C PRO A 227 0.68 11.65 2.26
N GLY A 228 -0.54 11.24 2.52
CA GLY A 228 -0.86 9.85 2.82
C GLY A 228 -2.37 9.59 2.89
N MET A 229 -2.73 8.33 2.86
CA MET A 229 -4.08 7.88 3.16
C MET A 229 -4.34 8.05 4.65
N TRP A 230 -5.35 8.85 4.99
CA TRP A 230 -5.84 9.03 6.37
C TRP A 230 -7.27 8.56 6.46
N LEU A 231 -7.52 7.59 7.33
CA LEU A 231 -8.85 7.04 7.57
C LEU A 231 -9.16 7.10 9.07
N ASP A 232 -10.22 7.78 9.42
CA ASP A 232 -10.81 7.65 10.75
C ASP A 232 -11.60 6.37 10.80
N LEU A 233 -11.30 5.51 11.77
CA LEU A 233 -11.90 4.19 11.91
C LEU A 233 -12.92 4.15 13.04
N LYS A 234 -13.83 3.20 13.00
CA LYS A 234 -14.96 3.06 13.91
C LYS A 234 -14.52 2.77 15.35
N ASN A 235 -14.67 3.74 16.24
CA ASN A 235 -14.25 3.67 17.65
C ASN A 235 -14.83 2.45 18.39
N SER A 236 -16.12 2.18 18.22
CA SER A 236 -16.79 1.07 18.91
C SER A 236 -16.22 -0.30 18.57
N PHE A 237 -15.77 -0.49 17.31
CA PHE A 237 -15.11 -1.73 16.91
C PHE A 237 -13.80 -1.94 17.69
N PHE A 238 -12.98 -0.90 17.81
CA PHE A 238 -11.71 -1.00 18.52
C PHE A 238 -11.86 -1.01 20.04
N GLN A 239 -12.95 -0.39 20.56
CA GLN A 239 -13.32 -0.53 21.96
C GLN A 239 -13.52 -2.00 22.30
N GLU A 240 -14.42 -2.66 21.60
CA GLU A 240 -14.74 -4.09 21.83
C GLU A 240 -13.56 -5.00 21.51
N LYS A 241 -12.94 -4.81 20.33
CA LYS A 241 -11.93 -5.73 19.81
C LYS A 241 -10.57 -5.63 20.54
N ILE A 242 -10.24 -4.46 21.11
CA ILE A 242 -8.92 -4.20 21.71
C ILE A 242 -9.03 -3.87 23.19
N LEU A 243 -9.71 -2.77 23.57
CA LEU A 243 -9.69 -2.31 24.97
C LEU A 243 -10.42 -3.28 25.91
N ASP A 244 -11.64 -3.66 25.55
CA ASP A 244 -12.47 -4.56 26.37
C ASP A 244 -11.93 -6.01 26.35
N ALA A 245 -11.20 -6.38 25.29
CA ALA A 245 -10.59 -7.69 25.17
C ALA A 245 -9.29 -7.87 25.98
N ALA A 246 -8.76 -6.84 26.64
CA ALA A 246 -7.48 -6.91 27.35
C ALA A 246 -7.43 -8.01 28.43
N SER A 247 -8.54 -8.26 29.12
CA SER A 247 -8.64 -9.30 30.16
C SER A 247 -9.00 -10.70 29.63
N SER A 248 -9.32 -10.82 28.35
CA SER A 248 -9.80 -12.09 27.77
C SER A 248 -8.68 -13.10 27.43
N GLY A 249 -7.41 -12.68 27.52
CA GLY A 249 -6.26 -13.46 27.05
C GLY A 249 -6.00 -13.38 25.55
N ASN A 250 -6.92 -12.80 24.76
CA ASN A 250 -6.79 -12.68 23.30
C ASN A 250 -5.63 -11.76 22.85
N LEU A 251 -5.18 -10.87 23.74
CA LEU A 251 -4.10 -9.93 23.50
C LEU A 251 -2.76 -10.37 24.16
N PHE A 252 -2.67 -11.60 24.64
CA PHE A 252 -1.52 -12.07 25.39
C PHE A 252 -0.23 -12.06 24.55
N ASN A 253 -0.30 -12.53 23.31
CA ASN A 253 0.78 -12.46 22.33
C ASN A 253 0.23 -12.40 20.90
N ASN A 254 1.10 -12.12 19.93
CA ASN A 254 0.70 -11.97 18.54
C ASN A 254 0.21 -13.27 17.87
N ASN A 255 0.66 -14.45 18.33
CA ASN A 255 0.15 -15.70 17.79
C ASN A 255 -1.32 -15.93 18.16
N ILE A 256 -1.72 -15.62 19.40
CA ILE A 256 -3.11 -15.66 19.84
C ILE A 256 -3.90 -14.54 19.18
N PHE A 257 -3.35 -13.34 19.13
CA PHE A 257 -4.01 -12.17 18.59
C PHE A 257 -4.40 -12.34 17.12
N LYS A 258 -3.52 -12.87 16.27
CA LYS A 258 -3.79 -13.14 14.84
C LYS A 258 -4.94 -14.15 14.63
N ASN A 259 -5.21 -15.04 15.59
CA ASN A 259 -6.37 -15.92 15.55
C ASN A 259 -7.66 -15.20 15.94
N TYR A 260 -7.59 -14.26 16.86
CA TYR A 260 -8.71 -13.50 17.38
C TYR A 260 -9.10 -12.33 16.43
N PHE A 261 -8.12 -11.56 15.98
CA PHE A 261 -8.29 -10.46 15.03
C PHE A 261 -7.41 -10.69 13.81
N ARG A 262 -8.01 -11.17 12.74
CA ARG A 262 -7.31 -11.66 11.54
C ARG A 262 -6.96 -10.56 10.54
N GLY A 263 -7.28 -9.29 10.86
CA GLY A 263 -6.84 -8.12 10.12
C GLY A 263 -7.91 -7.38 9.35
N PHE A 264 -7.51 -6.70 8.27
CA PHE A 264 -8.37 -5.86 7.45
C PHE A 264 -8.41 -6.30 6.00
N LEU A 265 -9.56 -6.07 5.37
CA LEU A 265 -9.77 -6.11 3.93
C LEU A 265 -10.08 -4.69 3.44
N PHE A 266 -9.25 -4.19 2.53
CA PHE A 266 -9.46 -2.95 1.81
C PHE A 266 -10.06 -3.27 0.44
N GLU A 267 -11.26 -2.79 0.19
CA GLU A 267 -11.96 -2.95 -1.08
C GLU A 267 -12.12 -1.60 -1.78
N VAL A 268 -12.04 -1.63 -3.10
CA VAL A 268 -12.26 -0.46 -3.94
C VAL A 268 -13.40 -0.71 -4.91
N GLU A 269 -14.23 0.32 -5.14
CA GLU A 269 -15.33 0.31 -6.09
C GLU A 269 -15.33 1.58 -6.93
N GLU A 270 -15.67 1.45 -8.21
CA GLU A 270 -15.85 2.61 -9.07
C GLU A 270 -17.03 3.47 -8.63
N ILE A 271 -16.87 4.79 -8.73
CA ILE A 271 -17.97 5.74 -8.65
C ILE A 271 -18.45 6.06 -10.07
N VAL A 272 -17.49 6.30 -10.95
CA VAL A 272 -17.74 6.53 -12.37
C VAL A 272 -17.03 5.43 -13.15
N PRO A 273 -17.72 4.74 -14.08
CA PRO A 273 -17.14 3.66 -14.87
C PRO A 273 -15.83 4.07 -15.55
N ASN A 274 -14.83 3.20 -15.46
CA ASN A 274 -13.50 3.38 -16.05
C ASN A 274 -12.69 4.59 -15.53
N GLN A 275 -13.07 5.17 -14.40
CA GLN A 275 -12.33 6.24 -13.73
C GLN A 275 -11.80 5.79 -12.38
N GLY A 276 -10.62 6.30 -12.02
CA GLY A 276 -9.99 6.01 -10.75
C GLY A 276 -8.51 6.41 -10.75
N ALA A 277 -7.90 6.20 -9.62
CA ALA A 277 -6.45 6.25 -9.44
C ALA A 277 -6.01 5.06 -8.59
N MET A 278 -4.79 4.61 -8.77
CA MET A 278 -4.18 3.48 -8.06
C MET A 278 -2.81 3.89 -7.53
N ALA A 279 -2.58 3.69 -6.25
CA ALA A 279 -1.29 3.90 -5.62
C ALA A 279 -0.59 2.58 -5.33
N ILE A 280 0.74 2.61 -5.38
CA ILE A 280 1.59 1.59 -4.77
C ILE A 280 1.95 2.08 -3.37
N LEU A 281 1.65 1.28 -2.35
CA LEU A 281 1.75 1.65 -0.93
C LEU A 281 2.64 0.68 -0.16
N ASP A 282 3.39 1.22 0.81
CA ASP A 282 4.11 0.45 1.81
C ASP A 282 3.29 0.40 3.11
N PHE A 283 2.46 -0.62 3.26
CA PHE A 283 1.63 -0.80 4.46
C PHE A 283 2.44 -1.14 5.71
N SER A 284 3.70 -1.53 5.59
CA SER A 284 4.58 -1.75 6.75
C SER A 284 4.93 -0.44 7.47
N LYS A 285 4.79 0.69 6.79
CA LYS A 285 4.94 2.05 7.34
C LYS A 285 3.64 2.65 7.84
N ALA A 286 2.56 1.88 7.82
CA ALA A 286 1.29 2.35 8.32
C ALA A 286 1.32 2.63 9.82
N GLU A 287 0.65 3.69 10.22
CA GLU A 287 0.38 4.01 11.62
C GLU A 287 -1.10 3.77 11.90
N LEU A 288 -1.41 2.65 12.53
CA LEU A 288 -2.75 2.37 13.06
C LEU A 288 -2.72 2.66 14.55
N LYS A 289 -3.33 3.76 14.96
CA LYS A 289 -3.31 4.24 16.33
C LYS A 289 -4.71 4.31 16.94
N ILE A 290 -4.83 3.77 18.14
CA ILE A 290 -6.00 3.85 18.98
C ILE A 290 -5.67 4.87 20.06
N ILE A 291 -6.37 6.00 20.06
CA ILE A 291 -6.29 7.03 21.07
C ILE A 291 -7.40 6.75 22.07
N TYR A 292 -7.06 6.62 23.34
CA TYR A 292 -8.01 6.27 24.38
C TYR A 292 -7.77 7.05 25.66
N LYS A 293 -8.76 7.07 26.52
CA LYS A 293 -8.75 7.72 27.84
C LYS A 293 -8.92 6.67 28.91
N SER A 294 -8.10 6.74 29.95
CA SER A 294 -8.23 5.86 31.12
C SER A 294 -7.66 6.53 32.36
N SER A 295 -7.98 6.00 33.54
CA SER A 295 -7.37 6.38 34.80
C SER A 295 -6.60 5.21 35.42
N VAL A 296 -6.03 5.43 36.59
CA VAL A 296 -5.68 4.37 37.52
C VAL A 296 -6.93 3.95 38.27
N GLU A 297 -6.92 2.77 38.89
CA GLU A 297 -8.03 2.31 39.72
C GLU A 297 -8.24 3.27 40.92
N PRO A 298 -9.47 3.68 41.19
CA PRO A 298 -9.77 4.51 42.39
C PRO A 298 -9.37 3.80 43.67
N THR A 299 -8.79 4.56 44.59
CA THR A 299 -8.46 4.09 45.94
C THR A 299 -9.11 4.99 46.99
N THR A 300 -9.08 4.57 48.25
CA THR A 300 -9.58 5.39 49.37
C THR A 300 -8.84 6.73 49.47
N GLU A 301 -7.55 6.74 49.11
CA GLU A 301 -6.68 7.91 49.16
C GLU A 301 -6.85 8.80 47.93
N ASN A 302 -7.20 8.19 46.77
CA ASN A 302 -7.45 8.86 45.50
C ASN A 302 -8.76 8.38 44.87
N PRO A 303 -9.91 8.82 45.35
CA PRO A 303 -11.22 8.32 44.88
C PRO A 303 -11.59 8.81 43.49
N ASN A 304 -10.96 9.87 42.99
CA ASN A 304 -11.21 10.47 41.67
C ASN A 304 -9.88 10.65 40.93
N PRO A 305 -9.25 9.60 40.49
CA PRO A 305 -7.97 9.69 39.79
C PRO A 305 -8.11 10.42 38.43
N ALA A 306 -7.08 11.17 38.07
CA ALA A 306 -7.06 11.93 36.84
C ALA A 306 -7.15 10.99 35.61
N ILE A 307 -8.05 11.37 34.69
CA ILE A 307 -8.13 10.71 33.38
C ILE A 307 -7.00 11.22 32.52
N THR A 308 -6.27 10.30 31.90
CA THR A 308 -5.18 10.58 30.97
C THR A 308 -5.51 10.06 29.58
N ARG A 309 -5.11 10.82 28.56
CA ARG A 309 -5.21 10.43 27.16
C ARG A 309 -3.93 9.71 26.75
N LYS A 310 -4.08 8.51 26.17
CA LYS A 310 -2.99 7.59 25.84
C LYS A 310 -3.14 7.10 24.40
N GLU A 311 -2.11 6.49 23.86
CA GLU A 311 -2.17 5.84 22.55
C GLU A 311 -1.71 4.37 22.62
N PHE A 312 -2.32 3.55 21.78
CA PHE A 312 -1.92 2.17 21.53
C PHE A 312 -1.83 1.95 20.02
N SER A 313 -0.81 1.24 19.58
CA SER A 313 -0.55 1.03 18.16
C SER A 313 -0.75 -0.43 17.77
N LEU A 314 -1.32 -0.63 16.59
CA LEU A 314 -1.33 -1.90 15.88
C LEU A 314 -0.41 -1.80 14.67
N ARG A 315 0.14 -2.91 14.22
CA ARG A 315 1.03 -2.99 13.06
C ARG A 315 0.38 -3.79 11.97
N MET A 316 0.62 -3.42 10.70
CA MET A 316 0.10 -4.13 9.55
C MET A 316 1.13 -4.19 8.42
N GLY A 317 0.79 -4.90 7.34
CA GLY A 317 1.62 -5.04 6.17
C GLY A 317 2.80 -5.98 6.38
N TYR A 318 3.40 -6.38 5.30
CA TYR A 318 4.55 -7.27 5.27
C TYR A 318 5.85 -6.46 5.14
N ASN A 319 6.83 -6.82 5.97
CA ASN A 319 8.18 -6.29 5.86
C ASN A 319 9.16 -7.47 5.89
N ALA A 320 9.84 -7.71 4.79
CA ALA A 320 10.76 -8.84 4.63
C ALA A 320 11.85 -8.91 5.70
N SER A 321 12.31 -7.76 6.21
CA SER A 321 13.34 -7.71 7.27
C SER A 321 12.83 -8.17 8.64
N ASN A 322 11.51 -8.13 8.86
CA ASN A 322 10.89 -8.45 10.15
C ASN A 322 9.92 -9.64 10.07
N LEU A 323 9.69 -10.23 8.89
CA LEU A 323 8.79 -11.38 8.65
C LEU A 323 7.45 -11.24 9.38
N ARG A 324 6.83 -10.05 9.27
CA ARG A 324 5.59 -9.73 9.99
C ARG A 324 4.36 -10.23 9.23
N ASN A 325 3.28 -9.63 9.40
CA ASN A 325 1.93 -9.89 8.94
C ASN A 325 1.80 -10.38 7.51
N ASN A 326 1.15 -11.53 7.31
CA ASN A 326 0.78 -11.96 5.97
C ASN A 326 -0.19 -10.96 5.36
N CYS A 327 0.03 -10.68 4.08
CA CYS A 327 -0.85 -9.84 3.29
C CYS A 327 -0.96 -10.36 1.85
N VAL A 328 -2.04 -10.01 1.15
CA VAL A 328 -2.27 -10.38 -0.24
C VAL A 328 -2.83 -9.19 -1.00
N ASN A 329 -2.34 -8.99 -2.22
CA ASN A 329 -2.87 -7.99 -3.13
C ASN A 329 -3.74 -8.68 -4.19
N PHE A 330 -5.04 -8.43 -4.18
CA PHE A 330 -5.96 -8.98 -5.17
C PHE A 330 -6.16 -8.01 -6.31
N LEU A 331 -6.04 -8.52 -7.54
CA LEU A 331 -6.16 -7.73 -8.76
C LEU A 331 -7.31 -8.26 -9.59
N GLN A 332 -8.34 -7.45 -9.77
CA GLN A 332 -9.45 -7.77 -10.66
C GLN A 332 -9.25 -7.01 -11.97
N HIS A 333 -8.86 -7.74 -13.01
CA HIS A 333 -8.59 -7.16 -14.32
C HIS A 333 -9.73 -7.40 -15.30
N THR A 334 -10.20 -6.31 -15.92
CA THR A 334 -11.13 -6.33 -17.06
C THR A 334 -10.38 -5.85 -18.29
N PRO A 335 -10.08 -6.72 -19.26
CA PRO A 335 -9.28 -6.33 -20.42
C PRO A 335 -10.01 -5.31 -21.29
N SER A 336 -9.26 -4.46 -21.98
CA SER A 336 -9.82 -3.63 -23.06
C SER A 336 -10.22 -4.50 -24.24
N VAL A 337 -11.14 -4.02 -25.07
CA VAL A 337 -11.59 -4.73 -26.28
C VAL A 337 -10.40 -5.02 -27.22
N ASP A 338 -9.48 -4.06 -27.36
CA ASP A 338 -8.28 -4.21 -28.20
C ASP A 338 -7.33 -5.29 -27.67
N TYR A 339 -7.08 -5.30 -26.36
CA TYR A 339 -6.22 -6.29 -25.71
C TYR A 339 -6.83 -7.70 -25.74
N GLU A 340 -8.10 -7.82 -25.40
CA GLU A 340 -8.83 -9.10 -25.42
C GLU A 340 -8.90 -9.68 -26.83
N GLY A 341 -9.20 -8.82 -27.83
CA GLY A 341 -9.21 -9.20 -29.24
C GLY A 341 -7.82 -9.65 -29.71
N GLY A 342 -6.77 -8.94 -29.31
CA GLY A 342 -5.39 -9.32 -29.63
C GLY A 342 -4.97 -10.66 -29.01
N LEU A 343 -5.38 -10.93 -27.78
CA LEU A 343 -5.11 -12.22 -27.12
C LEU A 343 -5.93 -13.38 -27.76
N SER A 344 -7.19 -13.12 -28.14
CA SER A 344 -8.07 -14.13 -28.71
C SER A 344 -7.70 -14.50 -30.15
N ASN A 345 -7.13 -13.54 -30.90
CA ASN A 345 -6.68 -13.73 -32.27
C ASN A 345 -5.21 -14.14 -32.36
N SER A 346 -4.55 -14.36 -31.22
CA SER A 346 -3.16 -14.79 -31.17
C SER A 346 -3.07 -16.29 -31.49
N ASP A 347 -2.29 -16.66 -32.49
CA ASP A 347 -2.18 -18.04 -32.98
C ASP A 347 -0.70 -18.44 -33.07
N ALA A 348 -0.36 -19.53 -32.41
CA ALA A 348 0.99 -20.11 -32.40
C ALA A 348 1.42 -20.79 -33.73
N THR A 349 0.48 -20.99 -34.66
CA THR A 349 0.76 -21.66 -35.96
C THR A 349 0.94 -20.69 -37.11
N VAL A 350 0.24 -19.57 -37.09
CA VAL A 350 0.25 -18.58 -38.19
C VAL A 350 0.79 -17.20 -37.75
N GLY A 351 0.98 -17.02 -36.43
CA GLY A 351 1.44 -15.75 -35.88
C GLY A 351 0.33 -14.73 -35.66
N SER A 352 0.69 -13.57 -35.15
CA SER A 352 -0.19 -12.45 -34.85
C SER A 352 0.34 -11.17 -35.47
N ASP A 353 -0.55 -10.36 -36.05
CA ASP A 353 -0.20 -9.04 -36.61
C ASP A 353 0.32 -8.06 -35.55
N ARG A 354 -0.08 -8.25 -34.31
CA ARG A 354 0.29 -7.42 -33.17
C ARG A 354 0.58 -8.26 -31.95
N LEU A 355 1.67 -7.94 -31.28
CA LEU A 355 2.07 -8.59 -30.03
C LEU A 355 1.72 -7.69 -28.85
N PHE A 356 1.17 -8.30 -27.81
CA PHE A 356 0.88 -7.64 -26.56
C PHE A 356 1.77 -8.17 -25.44
N VAL A 357 2.47 -7.26 -24.75
CA VAL A 357 3.30 -7.58 -23.59
C VAL A 357 2.80 -6.78 -22.41
N LYS A 358 2.28 -7.46 -21.40
CA LYS A 358 1.73 -6.87 -20.18
C LYS A 358 2.28 -7.61 -18.97
N GLY A 359 2.94 -6.89 -18.06
CA GLY A 359 3.36 -7.45 -16.78
C GLY A 359 2.22 -7.54 -15.76
N GLY A 360 2.45 -8.31 -14.69
CA GLY A 360 1.53 -8.48 -13.57
C GLY A 360 0.37 -9.43 -13.85
N ASP A 361 -0.69 -9.26 -13.07
CA ASP A 361 -1.90 -10.10 -13.13
C ASP A 361 -2.56 -10.09 -14.50
N ASN A 362 -3.03 -11.26 -14.94
CA ASN A 362 -3.59 -11.45 -16.28
C ASN A 362 -2.71 -10.79 -17.36
N GLY A 363 -1.42 -11.02 -17.23
CA GLY A 363 -0.41 -10.50 -18.13
C GLY A 363 -0.32 -11.28 -19.43
N SER A 364 0.59 -10.84 -20.29
CA SER A 364 0.89 -11.51 -21.55
C SER A 364 2.37 -11.40 -21.90
N VAL A 365 2.87 -12.41 -22.58
CA VAL A 365 4.23 -12.49 -23.10
C VAL A 365 4.20 -12.73 -24.59
N ALA A 366 5.19 -12.21 -25.30
CA ALA A 366 5.38 -12.50 -26.72
C ALA A 366 6.31 -13.71 -26.86
N TYR A 367 5.91 -14.63 -27.71
CA TYR A 367 6.70 -15.77 -28.13
C TYR A 367 7.16 -15.55 -29.59
N ILE A 368 8.34 -16.05 -29.92
CA ILE A 368 8.91 -16.01 -31.25
C ILE A 368 9.47 -17.42 -31.50
N ASP A 369 8.94 -18.10 -32.50
CA ASP A 369 9.34 -19.45 -32.95
C ASP A 369 9.87 -19.43 -34.38
#